data_9557f8a1d7f5b89e96525179dc746328
#
_entry.id   9557f8a1d7f5b89e96525179dc746328
#
_cell.length_a   1.000
_cell.length_b   1.000
_cell.length_c   1.000
_cell.angle_alpha   90.00
_cell.angle_beta   90.00
_cell.angle_gamma   90.00
#
_symmetry.space_group_name_H-M   'P 1'
#
loop_
_entity.id
_entity.type
_entity.pdbx_description
1 polymer ?
#
loop_
_entity_poly.entity_id
_entity_poly.type
_entity_poly.pdbx_seq_one_letter_code
_entity_poly.pdbx_strand_id
1 'polypeptide(L)'
;SDKGFDHFKVKLSITVQKMVRSDLATSGVMFSIDTESGFRDAVLINSIYGLGEYIVQGMVNPDEFYVHKPTLKQGFKPIISKSVGLKRKKMVYDSKSKNNTKNMPVAKKDQARFSITDKEILQLATWAVQIEDHYKKPMDMEWAKDGRTGKLFIVQARPETVRSQDDPNVLIEYSLKEKGKIVAIGASVGQKIGQGKVHIIKDAKN
;
A
#
# COMPACT_ATOMS: atom_id res chain seq x y z
N SER A 1 7.01 0.61 32.36
CA SER A 1 6.52 0.47 30.97
C SER A 1 5.81 -0.86 30.83
N ASP A 2 4.67 -0.89 30.17
CA ASP A 2 3.78 -2.04 30.04
C ASP A 2 4.41 -3.27 29.36
N LYS A 3 5.63 -3.13 28.82
CA LYS A 3 6.38 -4.20 28.14
C LYS A 3 7.72 -4.56 28.79
N GLY A 4 8.01 -4.06 30.01
CA GLY A 4 9.19 -4.45 30.78
C GLY A 4 10.56 -4.03 30.23
N PHE A 5 10.62 -3.11 29.25
CA PHE A 5 11.89 -2.63 28.71
C PHE A 5 12.54 -1.60 29.63
N ASP A 6 13.84 -1.79 29.89
CA ASP A 6 14.68 -0.77 30.52
C ASP A 6 14.98 0.33 29.48
N HIS A 7 14.40 1.52 29.68
CA HIS A 7 14.54 2.65 28.76
C HIS A 7 15.99 3.10 28.54
N PHE A 8 16.88 2.87 29.50
CA PHE A 8 18.30 3.21 29.37
C PHE A 8 19.10 2.22 28.52
N LYS A 9 18.54 1.03 28.25
CA LYS A 9 19.15 0.01 27.40
C LYS A 9 18.63 0.02 25.98
N VAL A 10 17.53 0.71 25.70
CA VAL A 10 16.96 0.83 24.36
C VAL A 10 17.76 1.85 23.56
N LYS A 11 18.29 1.43 22.40
CA LYS A 11 19.00 2.30 21.47
C LYS A 11 18.16 2.54 20.25
N LEU A 12 18.15 3.78 19.75
CA LEU A 12 17.51 4.19 18.49
C LEU A 12 18.61 4.46 17.48
N SER A 13 18.47 3.87 16.28
CA SER A 13 19.27 4.26 15.12
C SER A 13 18.54 5.38 14.35
N ILE A 14 19.30 6.35 13.85
CA ILE A 14 18.80 7.45 13.06
C ILE A 14 19.44 7.38 11.68
N THR A 15 18.61 7.43 10.64
CA THR A 15 19.06 7.49 9.26
C THR A 15 18.62 8.82 8.64
N VAL A 16 19.55 9.57 8.08
CA VAL A 16 19.26 10.79 7.31
C VAL A 16 19.19 10.43 5.83
N GLN A 17 18.03 10.64 5.22
CA GLN A 17 17.77 10.32 3.82
C GLN A 17 17.53 11.58 3.00
N LYS A 18 17.95 11.55 1.72
CA LYS A 18 17.58 12.58 0.76
C LYS A 18 16.08 12.55 0.50
N MET A 19 15.44 13.71 0.54
CA MET A 19 14.02 13.86 0.24
C MET A 19 13.72 13.49 -1.21
N VAL A 20 12.79 12.57 -1.43
CA VAL A 20 12.27 12.22 -2.76
C VAL A 20 11.10 13.15 -3.11
N ARG A 21 11.14 13.80 -4.26
CA ARG A 21 10.13 14.78 -4.70
C ARG A 21 8.92 14.10 -5.32
N SER A 22 8.27 13.23 -4.56
CA SER A 22 7.04 12.53 -4.97
C SER A 22 5.81 13.46 -5.05
N ASP A 23 5.86 14.61 -4.41
CA ASP A 23 4.86 15.68 -4.56
C ASP A 23 4.66 16.09 -6.04
N LEU A 24 5.69 15.95 -6.87
CA LEU A 24 5.66 16.19 -8.31
C LEU A 24 5.34 14.94 -9.15
N ALA A 25 5.21 13.77 -8.53
CA ALA A 25 4.98 12.50 -9.20
C ALA A 25 4.02 11.61 -8.40
N THR A 26 4.50 10.43 -7.96
CA THR A 26 3.71 9.39 -7.31
C THR A 26 4.46 8.77 -6.16
N SER A 27 3.72 8.16 -5.25
CA SER A 27 4.24 7.35 -4.15
C SER A 27 3.26 6.24 -3.80
N GLY A 28 3.68 5.34 -2.96
CA GLY A 28 2.80 4.27 -2.55
C GLY A 28 3.39 3.34 -1.52
N VAL A 29 2.65 2.30 -1.23
CA VAL A 29 3.06 1.17 -0.41
C VAL A 29 3.11 -0.09 -1.27
N MET A 30 3.90 -1.06 -0.87
CA MET A 30 3.89 -2.37 -1.49
C MET A 30 4.20 -3.46 -0.46
N PHE A 31 3.62 -4.62 -0.68
CA PHE A 31 3.75 -5.78 0.19
C PHE A 31 4.25 -6.97 -0.63
N SER A 32 5.19 -7.72 -0.08
CA SER A 32 5.63 -8.97 -0.70
C SER A 32 4.75 -10.18 -0.34
N ILE A 33 3.55 -9.93 0.08
CA ILE A 33 2.47 -10.88 0.37
C ILE A 33 1.14 -10.18 0.07
N ASP A 34 0.12 -10.91 -0.33
CA ASP A 34 -1.24 -10.35 -0.34
C ASP A 34 -1.73 -10.17 1.09
N THR A 35 -1.94 -8.94 1.50
CA THR A 35 -2.36 -8.59 2.87
C THR A 35 -3.81 -8.92 3.17
N GLU A 36 -4.61 -9.30 2.19
CA GLU A 36 -5.99 -9.72 2.39
C GLU A 36 -6.12 -11.23 2.55
N SER A 37 -5.56 -12.00 1.62
CA SER A 37 -5.67 -13.47 1.61
C SER A 37 -4.51 -14.18 2.31
N GLY A 38 -3.36 -13.51 2.51
CA GLY A 38 -2.14 -14.15 2.98
C GLY A 38 -1.38 -14.90 1.87
N PHE A 39 -1.79 -14.76 0.60
CA PHE A 39 -1.14 -15.44 -0.52
C PHE A 39 0.30 -14.94 -0.71
N ARG A 40 1.26 -15.86 -0.56
CA ARG A 40 2.69 -15.53 -0.50
C ARG A 40 3.36 -15.32 -1.86
N ASP A 41 2.76 -15.80 -2.94
CA ASP A 41 3.36 -15.74 -4.28
C ASP A 41 2.95 -14.50 -5.08
N ALA A 42 2.44 -13.47 -4.40
CA ALA A 42 2.11 -12.18 -4.99
C ALA A 42 2.90 -11.03 -4.35
N VAL A 43 3.18 -10.00 -5.16
CA VAL A 43 3.50 -8.65 -4.70
C VAL A 43 2.28 -7.79 -4.95
N LEU A 44 1.77 -7.16 -3.89
CA LEU A 44 0.71 -6.15 -3.95
C LEU A 44 1.35 -4.77 -3.95
N ILE A 45 1.03 -3.94 -4.94
CA ILE A 45 1.55 -2.56 -5.05
C ILE A 45 0.37 -1.61 -5.11
N ASN A 46 0.39 -0.61 -4.23
CA ASN A 46 -0.57 0.49 -4.23
C ASN A 46 0.14 1.78 -4.66
N SER A 47 -0.56 2.64 -5.41
CA SER A 47 0.00 3.88 -5.94
C SER A 47 -0.98 5.04 -5.91
N ILE A 48 -0.50 6.22 -5.51
CA ILE A 48 -1.24 7.48 -5.54
C ILE A 48 -0.38 8.60 -6.16
N TYR A 49 -0.99 9.71 -6.53
CA TYR A 49 -0.29 10.95 -6.86
C TYR A 49 0.12 11.69 -5.59
N GLY A 50 1.31 12.31 -5.61
CA GLY A 50 1.81 13.16 -4.54
C GLY A 50 2.52 12.40 -3.43
N LEU A 51 2.52 12.99 -2.23
CA LEU A 51 3.17 12.44 -1.03
C LEU A 51 2.43 11.23 -0.48
N GLY A 52 3.16 10.26 0.07
CA GLY A 52 2.64 8.97 0.55
C GLY A 52 1.78 9.04 1.80
N GLU A 53 1.72 10.15 2.51
CA GLU A 53 0.96 10.29 3.76
C GLU A 53 -0.52 9.90 3.59
N TYR A 54 -1.13 10.23 2.45
CA TYR A 54 -2.54 9.93 2.21
C TYR A 54 -2.84 8.44 2.01
N ILE A 55 -1.91 7.68 1.48
CA ILE A 55 -2.10 6.23 1.35
C ILE A 55 -1.92 5.55 2.70
N VAL A 56 -0.94 5.97 3.49
CA VAL A 56 -0.70 5.43 4.85
C VAL A 56 -1.89 5.73 5.77
N GLN A 57 -2.52 6.89 5.64
CA GLN A 57 -3.71 7.27 6.41
C GLN A 57 -5.03 6.70 5.85
N GLY A 58 -5.03 5.98 4.72
CA GLY A 58 -6.24 5.47 4.08
C GLY A 58 -7.18 6.54 3.53
N MET A 59 -6.69 7.77 3.29
CA MET A 59 -7.51 8.92 2.90
C MET A 59 -7.80 9.02 1.40
N VAL A 60 -7.18 8.17 0.59
CA VAL A 60 -7.31 8.13 -0.87
C VAL A 60 -7.41 6.68 -1.31
N ASN A 61 -8.33 6.39 -2.23
CA ASN A 61 -8.44 5.09 -2.88
C ASN A 61 -7.35 4.99 -3.96
N PRO A 62 -6.31 4.16 -3.78
CA PRO A 62 -5.14 4.06 -4.66
C PRO A 62 -5.42 3.21 -5.90
N ASP A 63 -4.54 3.31 -6.90
CA ASP A 63 -4.37 2.24 -7.89
C ASP A 63 -3.77 1.02 -7.19
N GLU A 64 -4.14 -0.18 -7.66
CA GLU A 64 -3.72 -1.43 -7.11
C GLU A 64 -3.21 -2.37 -8.21
N PHE A 65 -2.10 -3.04 -7.96
CA PHE A 65 -1.44 -3.92 -8.91
C PHE A 65 -0.99 -5.19 -8.22
N TYR A 66 -1.31 -6.34 -8.82
CA TYR A 66 -0.83 -7.64 -8.38
C TYR A 66 0.19 -8.20 -9.36
N VAL A 67 1.34 -8.64 -8.86
CA VAL A 67 2.42 -9.24 -9.65
C VAL A 67 2.77 -10.61 -9.07
N HIS A 68 2.76 -11.65 -9.90
CA HIS A 68 3.06 -13.01 -9.48
C HIS A 68 4.58 -13.24 -9.36
N LYS A 69 5.07 -13.53 -8.16
CA LYS A 69 6.50 -13.64 -7.86
C LYS A 69 7.23 -14.78 -8.60
N PRO A 70 6.71 -16.03 -8.62
CA PRO A 70 7.40 -17.12 -9.27
C PRO A 70 7.71 -16.88 -10.74
N THR A 71 6.74 -16.38 -11.52
CA THR A 71 6.95 -16.08 -12.93
C THR A 71 7.77 -14.82 -13.16
N LEU A 72 7.73 -13.85 -12.22
CA LEU A 72 8.64 -12.70 -12.26
C LEU A 72 10.10 -13.13 -12.11
N LYS A 73 10.40 -14.06 -11.19
CA LYS A 73 11.74 -14.66 -11.00
C LYS A 73 12.24 -15.42 -12.23
N GLN A 74 11.33 -15.90 -13.07
CA GLN A 74 11.66 -16.56 -14.35
C GLN A 74 11.87 -15.56 -15.51
N GLY A 75 11.77 -14.25 -15.26
CA GLY A 75 11.99 -13.21 -16.27
C GLY A 75 10.75 -12.81 -17.08
N PHE A 76 9.57 -13.31 -16.73
CA PHE A 76 8.31 -12.88 -17.36
C PHE A 76 7.84 -11.52 -16.84
N LYS A 77 6.75 -11.01 -17.44
CA LYS A 77 6.10 -9.74 -17.04
C LYS A 77 4.70 -10.04 -16.43
N PRO A 78 4.64 -10.67 -15.25
CA PRO A 78 3.42 -11.27 -14.74
C PRO A 78 2.58 -10.30 -13.90
N ILE A 79 2.15 -9.20 -14.49
CA ILE A 79 1.12 -8.35 -13.88
C ILE A 79 -0.22 -9.06 -14.06
N ILE A 80 -0.75 -9.67 -12.99
CA ILE A 80 -1.95 -10.50 -13.05
C ILE A 80 -3.24 -9.72 -12.82
N SER A 81 -3.17 -8.56 -12.16
CA SER A 81 -4.32 -7.68 -11.97
C SER A 81 -3.90 -6.23 -11.88
N LYS A 82 -4.75 -5.34 -12.38
CA LYS A 82 -4.62 -3.88 -12.24
C LYS A 82 -5.99 -3.27 -11.98
N SER A 83 -6.10 -2.45 -10.94
CA SER A 83 -7.32 -1.73 -10.58
C SER A 83 -7.06 -0.24 -10.45
N VAL A 84 -7.86 0.58 -11.12
CA VAL A 84 -7.73 2.05 -11.07
C VAL A 84 -8.46 2.58 -9.85
N GLY A 85 -7.74 3.24 -8.96
CA GLY A 85 -8.30 3.94 -7.82
C GLY A 85 -8.85 5.34 -8.18
N LEU A 86 -9.74 5.87 -7.37
CA LEU A 86 -10.34 7.19 -7.62
C LEU A 86 -9.34 8.35 -7.48
N LYS A 87 -8.35 8.24 -6.62
CA LYS A 87 -7.25 9.22 -6.42
C LYS A 87 -7.68 10.69 -6.50
N ARG A 88 -8.82 11.07 -5.88
CA ARG A 88 -9.46 12.38 -6.04
C ARG A 88 -8.61 13.55 -5.59
N LYS A 89 -7.70 13.33 -4.64
CA LYS A 89 -6.83 14.36 -4.03
C LYS A 89 -5.41 13.85 -3.88
N LYS A 90 -4.47 14.77 -3.87
CA LYS A 90 -3.05 14.53 -3.60
C LYS A 90 -2.51 15.55 -2.61
N MET A 91 -1.48 15.18 -1.88
CA MET A 91 -0.73 16.08 -1.01
C MET A 91 0.57 16.50 -1.72
N VAL A 92 0.89 17.77 -1.65
CA VAL A 92 2.11 18.35 -2.23
C VAL A 92 2.79 19.28 -1.23
N TYR A 93 4.07 19.56 -1.41
CA TYR A 93 4.76 20.57 -0.60
C TYR A 93 4.24 21.97 -0.88
N ASP A 94 4.15 22.77 0.17
CA ASP A 94 3.82 24.19 0.12
C ASP A 94 4.54 24.92 1.25
N SER A 95 5.58 25.66 0.91
CA SER A 95 6.40 26.44 1.86
C SER A 95 5.63 27.57 2.57
N LYS A 96 4.47 27.95 2.05
CA LYS A 96 3.60 28.98 2.66
C LYS A 96 2.58 28.40 3.65
N SER A 97 2.40 27.10 3.65
CA SER A 97 1.50 26.41 4.57
C SER A 97 2.18 26.19 5.93
N LYS A 98 1.41 26.27 7.03
CA LYS A 98 1.88 26.01 8.40
C LYS A 98 2.55 24.62 8.53
N ASN A 99 2.07 23.63 7.79
CA ASN A 99 2.58 22.25 7.81
C ASN A 99 3.54 21.95 6.65
N ASN A 100 3.96 22.96 5.87
CA ASN A 100 4.78 22.79 4.66
C ASN A 100 4.17 21.88 3.59
N THR A 101 2.90 21.53 3.71
CA THR A 101 2.14 20.72 2.74
C THR A 101 0.76 21.32 2.51
N LYS A 102 0.16 21.01 1.37
CA LYS A 102 -1.24 21.32 1.05
C LYS A 102 -1.90 20.22 0.24
N ASN A 103 -3.21 20.20 0.33
CA ASN A 103 -4.07 19.29 -0.41
C ASN A 103 -4.48 19.92 -1.74
N MET A 104 -4.37 19.13 -2.82
CA MET A 104 -4.79 19.54 -4.15
C MET A 104 -5.71 18.49 -4.78
N PRO A 105 -6.73 18.88 -5.54
CA PRO A 105 -7.49 17.93 -6.34
C PRO A 105 -6.62 17.35 -7.45
N VAL A 106 -6.85 16.10 -7.80
CA VAL A 106 -6.28 15.45 -8.99
C VAL A 106 -7.22 15.70 -10.16
N ALA A 107 -6.68 16.07 -11.32
CA ALA A 107 -7.48 16.29 -12.52
C ALA A 107 -8.27 15.02 -12.92
N LYS A 108 -9.52 15.14 -13.38
CA LYS A 108 -10.37 14.00 -13.72
C LYS A 108 -9.72 13.02 -14.72
N LYS A 109 -8.99 13.55 -15.71
CA LYS A 109 -8.22 12.76 -16.67
C LYS A 109 -7.16 11.87 -16.01
N ASP A 110 -6.53 12.36 -14.92
CA ASP A 110 -5.49 11.65 -14.19
C ASP A 110 -6.09 10.65 -13.17
N GLN A 111 -7.31 10.93 -12.66
CA GLN A 111 -8.04 9.97 -11.83
C GLN A 111 -8.43 8.70 -12.61
N ALA A 112 -8.71 8.82 -13.91
CA ALA A 112 -9.18 7.73 -14.77
C ALA A 112 -8.05 6.87 -15.35
N ARG A 113 -6.80 7.12 -15.02
CA ARG A 113 -5.65 6.37 -15.52
C ARG A 113 -4.74 5.90 -14.39
N PHE A 114 -3.94 4.89 -14.66
CA PHE A 114 -2.92 4.43 -13.72
C PHE A 114 -1.86 5.51 -13.48
N SER A 115 -1.44 5.64 -12.24
CA SER A 115 -0.45 6.63 -11.79
C SER A 115 0.99 6.22 -12.09
N ILE A 116 1.24 4.94 -12.35
CA ILE A 116 2.53 4.36 -12.75
C ILE A 116 2.39 3.44 -13.97
N THR A 117 3.50 3.22 -14.65
CA THR A 117 3.58 2.38 -15.86
C THR A 117 3.87 0.92 -15.52
N ASP A 118 3.58 0.00 -16.45
CA ASP A 118 3.88 -1.43 -16.27
C ASP A 118 5.37 -1.69 -16.03
N LYS A 119 6.26 -0.89 -16.62
CA LYS A 119 7.70 -0.96 -16.38
C LYS A 119 8.04 -0.64 -14.91
N GLU A 120 7.40 0.38 -14.36
CA GLU A 120 7.60 0.81 -12.97
C GLU A 120 7.00 -0.21 -12.00
N ILE A 121 5.83 -0.80 -12.31
CA ILE A 121 5.22 -1.88 -11.53
C ILE A 121 6.19 -3.07 -11.43
N LEU A 122 6.73 -3.52 -12.55
CA LEU A 122 7.67 -4.65 -12.59
C LEU A 122 8.98 -4.34 -11.87
N GLN A 123 9.49 -3.11 -11.95
CA GLN A 123 10.67 -2.67 -11.22
C GLN A 123 10.43 -2.72 -9.70
N LEU A 124 9.30 -2.19 -9.23
CA LEU A 124 8.92 -2.23 -7.81
C LEU A 124 8.74 -3.67 -7.32
N ALA A 125 8.04 -4.50 -8.10
CA ALA A 125 7.86 -5.92 -7.77
C ALA A 125 9.19 -6.68 -7.68
N THR A 126 10.13 -6.39 -8.59
CA THR A 126 11.48 -6.98 -8.54
C THR A 126 12.21 -6.58 -7.25
N TRP A 127 12.14 -5.32 -6.85
CA TRP A 127 12.73 -4.87 -5.60
C TRP A 127 12.05 -5.48 -4.38
N ALA A 128 10.72 -5.61 -4.39
CA ALA A 128 9.99 -6.27 -3.30
C ALA A 128 10.48 -7.71 -3.09
N VAL A 129 10.66 -8.46 -4.19
CA VAL A 129 11.19 -9.83 -4.15
C VAL A 129 12.63 -9.86 -3.63
N GLN A 130 13.49 -8.94 -4.09
CA GLN A 130 14.88 -8.84 -3.62
C GLN A 130 14.97 -8.54 -2.11
N ILE A 131 14.13 -7.63 -1.63
CA ILE A 131 14.06 -7.24 -0.21
C ILE A 131 13.56 -8.43 0.63
N GLU A 132 12.48 -9.10 0.20
CA GLU A 132 11.96 -10.30 0.85
C GLU A 132 13.02 -11.42 0.89
N ASP A 133 13.69 -11.67 -0.22
CA ASP A 133 14.74 -12.68 -0.31
C ASP A 133 15.93 -12.36 0.61
N HIS A 134 16.24 -11.07 0.82
CA HIS A 134 17.27 -10.62 1.75
C HIS A 134 16.88 -10.85 3.21
N TYR A 135 15.69 -10.41 3.61
CA TYR A 135 15.23 -10.51 5.00
C TYR A 135 14.60 -11.87 5.35
N LYS A 136 14.34 -12.74 4.35
CA LYS A 136 13.74 -14.07 4.50
C LYS A 136 12.37 -14.08 5.17
N LYS A 137 11.60 -13.02 4.97
CA LYS A 137 10.22 -12.88 5.48
C LYS A 137 9.43 -11.89 4.64
N PRO A 138 8.09 -11.97 4.62
CA PRO A 138 7.24 -10.98 3.97
C PRO A 138 7.51 -9.56 4.49
N MET A 139 7.51 -8.60 3.57
CA MET A 139 7.89 -7.22 3.85
C MET A 139 6.78 -6.26 3.46
N ASP A 140 6.62 -5.22 4.29
CA ASP A 140 5.86 -4.00 4.06
C ASP A 140 6.83 -2.88 3.69
N MET A 141 6.64 -2.24 2.54
CA MET A 141 7.58 -1.29 1.99
C MET A 141 6.85 -0.03 1.51
N GLU A 142 7.47 1.11 1.77
CA GLU A 142 7.05 2.38 1.19
C GLU A 142 8.00 2.75 0.05
N TRP A 143 7.45 3.27 -1.03
CA TRP A 143 8.19 3.68 -2.20
C TRP A 143 7.76 5.06 -2.70
N ALA A 144 8.65 5.74 -3.40
CA ALA A 144 8.37 7.05 -3.98
C ALA A 144 9.08 7.22 -5.33
N LYS A 145 8.42 7.93 -6.26
CA LYS A 145 8.98 8.37 -7.54
C LYS A 145 9.36 9.84 -7.44
N ASP A 146 10.60 10.15 -7.78
CA ASP A 146 11.06 11.52 -7.85
C ASP A 146 10.57 12.19 -9.14
N GLY A 147 9.76 13.25 -9.00
CA GLY A 147 9.16 13.94 -10.15
C GLY A 147 10.14 14.77 -10.97
N ARG A 148 11.38 15.01 -10.47
CA ARG A 148 12.43 15.72 -11.22
C ARG A 148 13.26 14.79 -12.08
N THR A 149 13.52 13.59 -11.58
CA THR A 149 14.42 12.62 -12.24
C THR A 149 13.67 11.45 -12.86
N GLY A 150 12.41 11.22 -12.47
CA GLY A 150 11.61 10.07 -12.85
C GLY A 150 12.05 8.76 -12.19
N LYS A 151 13.04 8.76 -11.30
CA LYS A 151 13.58 7.59 -10.65
C LYS A 151 12.68 7.14 -9.49
N LEU A 152 12.55 5.82 -9.31
CA LEU A 152 11.91 5.18 -8.16
C LEU A 152 12.91 5.01 -7.02
N PHE A 153 12.40 5.04 -5.78
CA PHE A 153 13.17 4.82 -4.56
C PHE A 153 12.34 4.01 -3.56
N ILE A 154 12.99 3.13 -2.81
CA ILE A 154 12.43 2.57 -1.58
C ILE A 154 12.75 3.57 -0.46
N VAL A 155 11.75 3.99 0.29
CA VAL A 155 11.91 4.97 1.38
C VAL A 155 11.81 4.33 2.75
N GLN A 156 11.12 3.19 2.87
CA GLN A 156 11.05 2.38 4.08
C GLN A 156 10.85 0.91 3.72
N ALA A 157 11.38 0.01 4.54
CA ALA A 157 11.06 -1.43 4.52
C ALA A 157 11.01 -1.96 5.93
N ARG A 158 9.98 -2.75 6.25
CA ARG A 158 9.81 -3.41 7.55
C ARG A 158 9.14 -4.78 7.36
N PRO A 159 9.37 -5.74 8.27
CA PRO A 159 8.63 -7.00 8.23
C PRO A 159 7.13 -6.78 8.30
N GLU A 160 6.39 -7.48 7.43
CA GLU A 160 4.94 -7.59 7.57
C GLU A 160 4.63 -8.47 8.79
N THR A 161 3.70 -8.03 9.67
CA THR A 161 3.49 -8.66 10.98
C THR A 161 2.08 -9.20 11.22
N VAL A 162 1.15 -9.01 10.29
CA VAL A 162 -0.25 -9.40 10.43
C VAL A 162 -0.48 -10.75 9.74
N ARG A 163 -0.37 -10.78 8.42
CA ARG A 163 -0.67 -11.95 7.60
C ARG A 163 0.47 -12.96 7.49
N SER A 164 1.70 -12.48 7.72
CA SER A 164 2.87 -13.37 7.74
C SER A 164 2.84 -14.42 8.87
N GLN A 165 1.98 -14.22 9.87
CA GLN A 165 1.78 -15.16 10.99
C GLN A 165 0.69 -16.21 10.71
N ASP A 166 -0.12 -16.04 9.66
CA ASP A 166 -1.15 -17.00 9.28
C ASP A 166 -0.50 -18.29 8.75
N ASP A 167 -1.14 -19.45 9.00
CA ASP A 167 -0.68 -20.74 8.47
C ASP A 167 -0.76 -20.73 6.93
N PRO A 168 0.37 -20.87 6.21
CA PRO A 168 0.39 -20.82 4.74
C PRO A 168 -0.36 -21.97 4.07
N ASN A 169 -0.69 -23.04 4.80
CA ASN A 169 -1.39 -24.21 4.30
C ASN A 169 -2.90 -24.12 4.53
N VAL A 170 -3.40 -23.07 5.17
CA VAL A 170 -4.83 -22.89 5.46
C VAL A 170 -5.39 -21.73 4.68
N LEU A 171 -6.22 -21.98 3.69
CA LEU A 171 -7.03 -20.99 3.01
C LEU A 171 -8.42 -20.94 3.65
N ILE A 172 -8.75 -19.81 4.29
CA ILE A 172 -10.09 -19.59 4.87
C ILE A 172 -10.90 -18.78 3.89
N GLU A 173 -11.94 -19.38 3.31
CA GLU A 173 -12.90 -18.71 2.44
C GLU A 173 -14.23 -18.54 3.16
N TYR A 174 -14.76 -17.31 3.14
CA TYR A 174 -16.08 -17.00 3.69
C TYR A 174 -17.08 -16.83 2.55
N SER A 175 -18.15 -17.59 2.54
CA SER A 175 -19.24 -17.48 1.57
C SER A 175 -20.59 -17.25 2.25
N LEU A 176 -21.42 -16.38 1.66
CA LEU A 176 -22.79 -16.17 2.10
C LEU A 176 -23.66 -17.36 1.66
N LYS A 177 -24.31 -18.04 2.61
CA LYS A 177 -25.28 -19.12 2.30
C LYS A 177 -26.53 -18.60 1.59
N GLU A 178 -26.98 -17.40 1.97
CA GLU A 178 -28.18 -16.76 1.42
C GLU A 178 -27.82 -15.35 0.91
N LYS A 179 -28.26 -15.03 -0.30
CA LYS A 179 -28.08 -13.71 -0.89
C LYS A 179 -29.33 -12.86 -0.63
N GLY A 180 -29.25 -11.92 0.29
CA GLY A 180 -30.26 -10.91 0.52
C GLY A 180 -30.25 -9.78 -0.51
N LYS A 181 -31.15 -8.79 -0.33
CA LYS A 181 -31.14 -7.56 -1.14
C LYS A 181 -29.89 -6.74 -0.85
N ILE A 182 -29.14 -6.39 -1.89
CA ILE A 182 -27.98 -5.51 -1.78
C ILE A 182 -28.46 -4.09 -1.49
N VAL A 183 -28.08 -3.53 -0.36
CA VAL A 183 -28.45 -2.16 0.07
C VAL A 183 -27.35 -1.16 -0.26
N ALA A 184 -26.07 -1.57 -0.16
CA ALA A 184 -24.92 -0.76 -0.50
C ALA A 184 -23.75 -1.67 -0.95
N ILE A 185 -22.85 -1.11 -1.74
CA ILE A 185 -21.61 -1.78 -2.21
C ILE A 185 -20.44 -0.89 -1.85
N GLY A 186 -19.36 -1.47 -1.32
CA GLY A 186 -18.11 -0.80 -1.00
C GLY A 186 -16.91 -1.71 -1.22
N ALA A 187 -15.71 -1.15 -1.12
CA ALA A 187 -14.49 -1.96 -1.08
C ALA A 187 -14.41 -2.69 0.27
N SER A 188 -14.14 -3.98 0.24
CA SER A 188 -13.93 -4.76 1.47
C SER A 188 -12.56 -4.45 2.08
N VAL A 189 -12.47 -4.54 3.40
CA VAL A 189 -11.22 -4.59 4.13
C VAL A 189 -11.16 -5.96 4.81
N GLY A 190 -10.36 -6.86 4.25
CA GLY A 190 -10.30 -8.26 4.65
C GLY A 190 -11.47 -9.11 4.09
N GLN A 191 -11.46 -10.40 4.42
CA GLN A 191 -12.36 -11.42 3.85
C GLN A 191 -13.48 -11.86 4.79
N LYS A 192 -13.56 -11.33 6.02
CA LYS A 192 -14.53 -11.75 7.03
C LYS A 192 -15.92 -11.20 6.74
N ILE A 193 -16.95 -12.02 7.01
CA ILE A 193 -18.35 -11.60 6.96
C ILE A 193 -18.76 -11.15 8.36
N GLY A 194 -19.25 -9.91 8.48
CA GLY A 194 -19.84 -9.38 9.70
C GLY A 194 -21.37 -9.47 9.67
N GLN A 195 -21.98 -9.74 10.82
CA GLN A 195 -23.43 -9.72 11.01
C GLN A 195 -23.77 -8.89 12.24
N GLY A 196 -24.80 -8.04 12.16
CA GLY A 196 -25.22 -7.22 13.28
C GLY A 196 -26.32 -6.23 12.94
N LYS A 197 -26.67 -5.37 13.91
CA LYS A 197 -27.60 -4.26 13.70
C LYS A 197 -26.88 -3.12 12.96
N VAL A 198 -27.60 -2.45 12.06
CA VAL A 198 -27.07 -1.27 11.34
C VAL A 198 -26.77 -0.14 12.34
N HIS A 199 -25.54 0.35 12.33
CA HIS A 199 -25.12 1.54 13.05
C HIS A 199 -24.57 2.55 12.06
N ILE A 200 -25.18 3.75 12.01
CA ILE A 200 -24.77 4.82 11.09
C ILE A 200 -23.73 5.69 11.81
N ILE A 201 -22.50 5.63 11.34
CA ILE A 201 -21.40 6.49 11.82
C ILE A 201 -21.27 7.65 10.85
N LYS A 202 -21.46 8.88 11.35
CA LYS A 202 -21.33 10.11 10.55
C LYS A 202 -19.88 10.59 10.45
N ASP A 203 -19.05 10.27 11.42
CA ASP A 203 -17.62 10.61 11.46
C ASP A 203 -16.85 9.39 12.02
N ALA A 204 -15.75 9.01 11.36
CA ALA A 204 -14.90 7.90 11.78
C ALA A 204 -14.17 8.12 13.13
N LYS A 205 -14.31 9.31 13.72
CA LYS A 205 -13.73 9.66 15.03
C LYS A 205 -14.71 9.48 16.21
N ASN A 206 -15.94 9.04 15.96
CA ASN A 206 -16.95 8.77 16.99
C ASN A 206 -17.30 7.29 17.04
#